data_6493f5eb615358f49586333426b12296
#
_entry.id   6493f5eb615358f49586333426b12296
#
_cell.length_a   1.000
_cell.length_b   1.000
_cell.length_c   1.000
_cell.angle_alpha   90.00
_cell.angle_beta   90.00
_cell.angle_gamma   90.00
#
_symmetry.space_group_name_H-M   'P 1'
#
loop_
_entity.id
_entity.type
_entity.pdbx_description
1 polymer ?
#
loop_
_entity_poly.entity_id
_entity_poly.type
_entity_poly.pdbx_seq_one_letter_code
_entity_poly.pdbx_strand_id
1 'polypeptide(L)'
;MNNCNGCIREGTSSPPPPTPLMDSIQVPPVPESDDVEIDTTATEVVRQAESIGSKGALKVTLLWNFHADIDLHVKQPNGKVIYYKEKKDTSTGGYLDVDNREGGNGAAENIFWNEPPTGQYMVALNYYGKSQSGKAESGTCTIVVFQEGREPVAYNVNMSTLNEFKNIVLINIE
;
A
#
# COMPACT_ATOMS: atom_id res chain seq x y z
N MET A 1 -41.76 85.88 1.42
CA MET A 1 -43.09 85.35 1.78
C MET A 1 -42.95 83.82 1.86
N ASN A 2 -43.22 83.33 3.09
CA ASN A 2 -43.64 81.97 3.44
C ASN A 2 -42.69 80.81 3.08
N ASN A 3 -41.89 80.25 4.04
CA ASN A 3 -42.33 79.46 5.20
C ASN A 3 -42.88 78.08 4.81
N CYS A 4 -42.20 77.07 5.24
CA CYS A 4 -42.63 75.90 6.03
C CYS A 4 -41.58 74.79 5.90
N ASN A 5 -40.81 74.49 6.97
CA ASN A 5 -41.10 73.49 7.96
C ASN A 5 -41.00 72.05 7.38
N GLY A 6 -39.92 71.36 7.62
CA GLY A 6 -39.75 70.50 8.74
C GLY A 6 -40.45 69.14 8.54
N CYS A 7 -39.64 68.08 8.33
CA CYS A 7 -39.90 66.79 8.91
C CYS A 7 -38.64 65.94 8.79
N ILE A 8 -37.95 65.87 9.86
CA ILE A 8 -36.95 64.87 10.12
C ILE A 8 -37.73 63.55 10.33
N ARG A 9 -37.53 62.58 9.47
CA ARG A 9 -37.95 61.22 9.75
C ARG A 9 -36.72 60.48 10.28
N GLU A 10 -36.77 60.21 11.57
CA GLU A 10 -35.90 59.27 12.21
C GLU A 10 -36.13 57.87 11.58
N GLY A 11 -35.10 57.40 10.90
CA GLY A 11 -35.03 56.02 10.44
C GLY A 11 -34.65 55.14 11.62
N THR A 12 -35.60 54.44 12.14
CA THR A 12 -35.37 53.34 13.09
C THR A 12 -34.60 52.22 12.38
N SER A 13 -33.30 52.16 12.64
CA SER A 13 -32.49 51.03 12.20
C SER A 13 -32.88 49.82 13.04
N SER A 14 -33.50 48.84 12.43
CA SER A 14 -33.69 47.53 13.02
C SER A 14 -32.36 46.88 13.34
N PRO A 15 -32.21 46.21 14.50
CA PRO A 15 -30.99 45.49 14.81
C PRO A 15 -30.83 44.32 13.82
N PRO A 16 -29.56 43.97 13.46
CA PRO A 16 -29.31 42.83 12.59
C PRO A 16 -29.81 41.52 13.24
N PRO A 17 -30.25 40.54 12.43
CA PRO A 17 -30.70 39.27 12.94
C PRO A 17 -29.53 38.56 13.67
N PRO A 18 -29.83 37.79 14.71
CA PRO A 18 -28.82 37.06 15.47
C PRO A 18 -28.10 36.06 14.51
N THR A 19 -26.78 36.08 14.58
CA THR A 19 -25.94 35.07 13.90
C THR A 19 -26.35 33.68 14.37
N PRO A 20 -26.56 32.70 13.48
CA PRO A 20 -26.80 31.32 13.92
C PRO A 20 -25.59 30.85 14.72
N LEU A 21 -25.83 30.42 15.95
CA LEU A 21 -24.87 29.69 16.76
C LEU A 21 -24.46 28.46 15.91
N MET A 22 -23.18 28.37 15.61
CA MET A 22 -22.61 27.13 15.07
C MET A 22 -22.96 26.00 16.04
N ASP A 23 -23.88 25.17 15.59
CA ASP A 23 -24.24 23.93 16.27
C ASP A 23 -22.96 23.14 16.43
N SER A 24 -22.61 22.84 17.67
CA SER A 24 -21.46 22.02 18.02
C SER A 24 -21.58 20.71 17.24
N ILE A 25 -20.64 20.46 16.33
CA ILE A 25 -20.50 19.15 15.71
C ILE A 25 -20.24 18.18 16.87
N GLN A 26 -21.30 17.49 17.29
CA GLN A 26 -21.17 16.35 18.18
C GLN A 26 -20.42 15.27 17.40
N VAL A 27 -19.12 15.16 17.65
CA VAL A 27 -18.35 13.98 17.27
C VAL A 27 -19.00 12.80 17.99
N PRO A 28 -19.54 11.81 17.27
CA PRO A 28 -20.08 10.63 17.91
C PRO A 28 -19.01 10.01 18.81
N PRO A 29 -19.35 9.49 19.99
CA PRO A 29 -18.38 8.83 20.85
C PRO A 29 -17.73 7.71 20.05
N VAL A 30 -16.40 7.72 20.00
CA VAL A 30 -15.62 6.59 19.52
C VAL A 30 -16.03 5.41 20.39
N PRO A 31 -16.52 4.29 19.85
CA PRO A 31 -16.81 3.13 20.67
C PRO A 31 -15.50 2.65 21.30
N GLU A 32 -15.40 2.80 22.61
CA GLU A 32 -14.42 2.06 23.41
C GLU A 32 -14.85 0.60 23.37
N SER A 33 -14.45 -0.13 22.33
CA SER A 33 -14.49 -1.58 22.34
C SER A 33 -13.10 -2.08 22.67
N ASP A 34 -12.93 -2.57 23.87
CA ASP A 34 -11.74 -3.31 24.35
C ASP A 34 -11.55 -4.66 23.64
N ASP A 35 -12.33 -4.96 22.62
CA ASP A 35 -12.21 -6.11 21.73
C ASP A 35 -11.68 -5.65 20.37
N VAL A 36 -10.41 -5.22 20.31
CA VAL A 36 -9.68 -5.24 19.06
C VAL A 36 -9.43 -6.72 18.76
N GLU A 37 -10.29 -7.35 17.96
CA GLU A 37 -9.96 -8.62 17.33
C GLU A 37 -8.68 -8.38 16.52
N ILE A 38 -7.56 -8.82 17.08
CA ILE A 38 -6.31 -8.88 16.33
C ILE A 38 -6.59 -9.86 15.20
N ASP A 39 -6.58 -9.37 13.95
CA ASP A 39 -6.65 -10.24 12.79
C ASP A 39 -5.40 -11.15 12.80
N THR A 40 -5.56 -12.30 13.45
CA THR A 40 -4.49 -13.30 13.59
C THR A 40 -3.99 -13.78 12.23
N THR A 41 -4.83 -13.72 11.20
CA THR A 41 -4.48 -14.09 9.82
C THR A 41 -3.50 -13.08 9.22
N ALA A 42 -3.77 -11.79 9.37
CA ALA A 42 -2.87 -10.72 8.89
C ALA A 42 -1.51 -10.78 9.62
N THR A 43 -1.52 -11.00 10.94
CA THR A 43 -0.32 -11.16 11.76
C THR A 43 0.51 -12.37 11.33
N GLU A 44 -0.13 -13.52 11.05
CA GLU A 44 0.57 -14.73 10.62
C GLU A 44 1.21 -14.58 9.24
N VAL A 45 0.52 -13.94 8.29
CA VAL A 45 1.06 -13.66 6.95
C VAL A 45 2.29 -12.76 7.03
N VAL A 46 2.24 -11.71 7.85
CA VAL A 46 3.39 -10.82 8.08
C VAL A 46 4.54 -11.58 8.69
N ARG A 47 4.30 -12.41 9.71
CA ARG A 47 5.32 -13.23 10.35
C ARG A 47 5.96 -14.23 9.37
N GLN A 48 5.16 -14.87 8.52
CA GLN A 48 5.66 -15.76 7.47
C GLN A 48 6.55 -14.98 6.49
N ALA A 49 6.07 -13.85 5.97
CA ALA A 49 6.83 -13.01 5.04
C ALA A 49 8.13 -12.49 5.66
N GLU A 50 8.12 -12.14 6.95
CA GLU A 50 9.31 -11.70 7.67
C GLU A 50 10.41 -12.77 7.72
N SER A 51 10.03 -14.05 7.82
CA SER A 51 10.96 -15.19 7.88
C SER A 51 11.58 -15.58 6.54
N ILE A 52 11.02 -15.12 5.42
CA ILE A 52 11.48 -15.43 4.06
C ILE A 52 12.66 -14.52 3.68
N GLY A 53 13.74 -15.09 3.16
CA GLY A 53 14.86 -14.36 2.59
C GLY A 53 15.57 -13.40 3.53
N SER A 54 16.34 -12.51 2.95
CA SER A 54 17.09 -11.49 3.69
C SER A 54 16.21 -10.32 4.13
N LYS A 55 16.65 -9.65 5.21
CA LYS A 55 16.04 -8.42 5.71
C LYS A 55 16.83 -7.21 5.19
N GLY A 56 16.21 -6.04 5.21
CA GLY A 56 16.81 -4.76 4.84
C GLY A 56 15.92 -3.61 5.28
N ALA A 57 16.37 -2.38 5.07
CA ALA A 57 15.57 -1.18 5.36
C ALA A 57 14.33 -1.07 4.45
N LEU A 58 14.39 -1.66 3.24
CA LEU A 58 13.23 -1.96 2.41
C LEU A 58 13.25 -3.44 2.06
N LYS A 59 12.12 -4.12 2.25
CA LYS A 59 11.93 -5.51 1.86
C LYS A 59 10.52 -5.68 1.30
N VAL A 60 10.42 -6.39 0.19
CA VAL A 60 9.16 -6.75 -0.45
C VAL A 60 9.13 -8.27 -0.61
N THR A 61 8.17 -8.92 0.04
CA THR A 61 8.01 -10.37 -0.01
C THR A 61 6.67 -10.71 -0.65
N LEU A 62 6.71 -11.57 -1.66
CA LEU A 62 5.56 -12.18 -2.30
C LEU A 62 5.33 -13.57 -1.71
N LEU A 63 4.08 -13.90 -1.41
CA LEU A 63 3.63 -15.22 -0.94
C LEU A 63 2.45 -15.69 -1.80
N TRP A 64 2.42 -17.00 -2.14
CA TRP A 64 1.26 -17.66 -2.74
C TRP A 64 1.22 -19.15 -2.39
N ASN A 65 0.09 -19.83 -2.62
CA ASN A 65 -0.11 -21.22 -2.22
C ASN A 65 -0.71 -22.10 -3.33
N PHE A 66 -0.61 -21.67 -4.59
CA PHE A 66 -1.08 -22.41 -5.76
C PHE A 66 0.07 -22.65 -6.73
N HIS A 67 -0.04 -23.69 -7.59
CA HIS A 67 1.02 -24.02 -8.54
C HIS A 67 0.98 -23.11 -9.77
N ALA A 68 1.89 -22.16 -9.79
CA ALA A 68 2.15 -21.24 -10.88
C ALA A 68 3.53 -20.59 -10.70
N ASP A 69 4.13 -20.13 -11.76
CA ASP A 69 5.34 -19.30 -11.77
C ASP A 69 4.89 -17.83 -11.74
N ILE A 70 4.98 -17.22 -10.54
CA ILE A 70 4.59 -15.83 -10.27
C ILE A 70 5.82 -15.04 -9.91
N ASP A 71 6.19 -14.07 -10.77
CA ASP A 71 7.37 -13.23 -10.55
C ASP A 71 7.04 -11.93 -9.83
N LEU A 72 7.85 -11.60 -8.84
CA LEU A 72 7.89 -10.30 -8.20
C LEU A 72 8.79 -9.35 -8.99
N HIS A 73 8.28 -8.18 -9.31
CA HIS A 73 8.99 -7.11 -9.98
C HIS A 73 9.01 -5.85 -9.10
N VAL A 74 10.17 -5.25 -8.88
CA VAL A 74 10.24 -3.94 -8.23
C VAL A 74 11.06 -2.98 -9.09
N LYS A 75 10.37 -1.98 -9.66
CA LYS A 75 11.02 -0.89 -10.37
C LYS A 75 11.52 0.14 -9.36
N GLN A 76 12.81 0.47 -9.46
CA GLN A 76 13.52 1.38 -8.57
C GLN A 76 13.45 2.84 -9.08
N PRO A 77 13.83 3.84 -8.24
CA PRO A 77 13.87 5.26 -8.64
C PRO A 77 14.76 5.54 -9.84
N ASN A 78 15.85 4.77 -10.04
CA ASN A 78 16.73 4.88 -11.20
C ASN A 78 16.14 4.30 -12.49
N GLY A 79 14.90 3.78 -12.45
CA GLY A 79 14.16 3.18 -13.57
C GLY A 79 14.46 1.72 -13.84
N LYS A 80 15.50 1.13 -13.22
CA LYS A 80 15.79 -0.31 -13.35
C LYS A 80 14.79 -1.15 -12.56
N VAL A 81 14.55 -2.38 -13.00
CA VAL A 81 13.66 -3.35 -12.36
C VAL A 81 14.50 -4.50 -11.79
N ILE A 82 14.26 -4.84 -10.52
CA ILE A 82 14.75 -6.09 -9.93
C ILE A 82 13.68 -7.15 -10.15
N TYR A 83 14.05 -8.28 -10.75
CA TYR A 83 13.19 -9.43 -11.04
C TYR A 83 14.05 -10.64 -11.44
N TYR A 84 13.47 -11.76 -11.83
CA TYR A 84 14.21 -13.02 -12.07
C TYR A 84 15.36 -12.94 -13.10
N LYS A 85 15.31 -12.05 -14.13
CA LYS A 85 16.42 -11.85 -15.08
C LYS A 85 17.49 -10.89 -14.58
N GLU A 86 17.08 -9.85 -13.88
CA GLU A 86 17.94 -8.80 -13.33
C GLU A 86 17.85 -8.84 -11.80
N LYS A 87 18.40 -9.93 -11.22
CA LYS A 87 18.26 -10.22 -9.79
C LYS A 87 18.95 -9.21 -8.87
N LYS A 88 19.94 -8.46 -9.38
CA LYS A 88 20.76 -7.57 -8.56
C LYS A 88 21.10 -6.28 -9.30
N ASP A 89 20.93 -5.16 -8.60
CA ASP A 89 21.50 -3.87 -9.02
C ASP A 89 22.56 -3.42 -8.01
N THR A 90 23.85 -3.52 -8.40
CA THR A 90 24.97 -3.14 -7.53
C THR A 90 25.03 -1.65 -7.25
N SER A 91 24.39 -0.80 -8.06
CA SER A 91 24.35 0.65 -7.85
C SER A 91 23.37 1.08 -6.75
N THR A 92 22.38 0.26 -6.46
CA THR A 92 21.34 0.53 -5.44
C THR A 92 21.35 -0.48 -4.29
N GLY A 93 22.05 -1.60 -4.46
CA GLY A 93 22.04 -2.70 -3.50
C GLY A 93 20.81 -3.60 -3.55
N GLY A 94 19.85 -3.35 -4.47
CA GLY A 94 18.66 -4.16 -4.62
C GLY A 94 18.97 -5.59 -5.04
N TYR A 95 18.32 -6.58 -4.40
CA TYR A 95 18.61 -7.99 -4.67
C TYR A 95 17.37 -8.88 -4.46
N LEU A 96 17.04 -9.70 -5.49
CA LEU A 96 16.10 -10.82 -5.43
C LEU A 96 16.86 -12.05 -4.92
N ASP A 97 16.69 -12.39 -3.65
CA ASP A 97 17.43 -13.49 -2.99
C ASP A 97 16.60 -14.77 -2.84
N VAL A 98 15.28 -14.68 -2.96
CA VAL A 98 14.37 -15.83 -3.05
C VAL A 98 13.57 -15.75 -4.32
N ASP A 99 13.62 -16.80 -5.14
CA ASP A 99 12.97 -16.92 -6.45
C ASP A 99 12.37 -18.33 -6.58
N ASN A 100 11.05 -18.43 -6.65
CA ASN A 100 10.32 -19.69 -6.66
C ASN A 100 9.49 -19.85 -7.93
N ARG A 101 9.81 -20.87 -8.72
CA ARG A 101 9.18 -21.16 -10.01
C ARG A 101 8.17 -22.30 -9.98
N GLU A 102 8.02 -22.98 -8.84
CA GLU A 102 7.10 -24.10 -8.70
C GLU A 102 5.73 -23.68 -8.16
N GLY A 103 5.70 -22.69 -7.29
CA GLY A 103 4.49 -22.38 -6.56
C GLY A 103 4.14 -23.44 -5.51
N GLY A 104 2.85 -23.52 -5.18
CA GLY A 104 2.34 -24.44 -4.17
C GLY A 104 2.47 -23.91 -2.76
N ASN A 105 2.28 -24.79 -1.78
CA ASN A 105 2.26 -24.39 -0.38
C ASN A 105 3.61 -23.80 0.09
N GLY A 106 3.57 -22.57 0.58
CA GLY A 106 4.76 -21.86 1.07
C GLY A 106 5.64 -21.25 -0.02
N ALA A 107 5.12 -21.13 -1.25
CA ALA A 107 5.84 -20.44 -2.32
C ALA A 107 6.04 -18.98 -1.99
N ALA A 108 7.26 -18.49 -2.26
CA ALA A 108 7.62 -17.11 -1.98
C ALA A 108 8.71 -16.57 -2.90
N GLU A 109 8.72 -15.26 -3.08
CA GLU A 109 9.83 -14.48 -3.61
C GLU A 109 10.16 -13.32 -2.69
N ASN A 110 11.42 -12.88 -2.69
CA ASN A 110 11.87 -11.81 -1.82
C ASN A 110 12.88 -10.89 -2.52
N ILE A 111 12.61 -9.59 -2.46
CA ILE A 111 13.51 -8.53 -2.91
C ILE A 111 13.76 -7.59 -1.73
N PHE A 112 15.03 -7.24 -1.49
CA PHE A 112 15.40 -6.37 -0.39
C PHE A 112 16.51 -5.38 -0.74
N TRP A 113 16.61 -4.32 0.05
CA TRP A 113 17.68 -3.31 0.05
C TRP A 113 18.10 -3.03 1.48
N ASN A 114 19.40 -3.05 1.76
CA ASN A 114 19.91 -2.61 3.07
C ASN A 114 19.83 -1.08 3.21
N GLU A 115 20.19 -0.37 2.15
CA GLU A 115 20.19 1.08 2.06
C GLU A 115 19.45 1.49 0.78
N PRO A 116 18.11 1.52 0.78
CA PRO A 116 17.36 1.83 -0.43
C PRO A 116 17.55 3.31 -0.80
N PRO A 117 17.92 3.63 -2.07
CA PRO A 117 17.90 5.00 -2.54
C PRO A 117 16.55 5.69 -2.32
N THR A 118 16.59 6.96 -1.95
CA THR A 118 15.40 7.83 -1.86
C THR A 118 14.66 7.88 -3.19
N GLY A 119 13.34 7.85 -3.12
CA GLY A 119 12.48 7.97 -4.29
C GLY A 119 11.36 6.93 -4.33
N GLN A 120 10.76 6.77 -5.50
CA GLN A 120 9.57 5.95 -5.68
C GLN A 120 9.92 4.58 -6.26
N TYR A 121 9.38 3.54 -5.62
CA TYR A 121 9.45 2.14 -6.04
C TYR A 121 8.08 1.67 -6.47
N MET A 122 7.97 1.04 -7.66
CA MET A 122 6.74 0.38 -8.12
C MET A 122 6.86 -1.12 -7.92
N VAL A 123 5.99 -1.70 -7.12
CA VAL A 123 5.86 -3.15 -6.96
C VAL A 123 4.84 -3.67 -7.96
N ALA A 124 5.17 -4.73 -8.67
CA ALA A 124 4.30 -5.38 -9.62
C ALA A 124 4.45 -6.90 -9.54
N LEU A 125 3.44 -7.62 -10.02
CA LEU A 125 3.45 -9.07 -10.21
C LEU A 125 3.29 -9.41 -11.68
N ASN A 126 3.97 -10.47 -12.11
CA ASN A 126 3.79 -11.11 -13.40
C ASN A 126 3.41 -12.58 -13.21
N TYR A 127 2.26 -13.00 -13.73
CA TYR A 127 1.97 -14.41 -13.89
C TYR A 127 2.78 -14.92 -15.09
N TYR A 128 4.04 -15.25 -14.86
CA TYR A 128 4.99 -15.56 -15.92
C TYR A 128 4.62 -16.84 -16.69
N GLY A 129 4.25 -17.89 -15.96
CA GLY A 129 4.05 -19.14 -16.62
C GLY A 129 3.47 -20.27 -15.76
N LYS A 130 3.55 -21.45 -16.37
CA LYS A 130 3.28 -22.70 -15.65
C LYS A 130 4.40 -22.95 -14.63
N SER A 131 4.06 -23.58 -13.53
CA SER A 131 5.04 -24.12 -12.58
C SER A 131 5.99 -25.09 -13.28
N GLN A 132 7.11 -25.43 -12.65
CA GLN A 132 8.05 -26.42 -13.18
C GLN A 132 7.39 -27.80 -13.36
N SER A 133 6.39 -28.14 -12.56
CA SER A 133 5.55 -29.33 -12.72
C SER A 133 4.49 -29.22 -13.84
N GLY A 134 4.45 -28.12 -14.57
CA GLY A 134 3.55 -27.90 -15.72
C GLY A 134 2.13 -27.44 -15.36
N LYS A 135 1.87 -27.13 -14.08
CA LYS A 135 0.57 -26.64 -13.62
C LYS A 135 0.44 -25.12 -13.81
N ALA A 136 -0.77 -24.66 -14.01
CA ALA A 136 -1.12 -23.25 -14.12
C ALA A 136 -2.43 -22.99 -13.34
N GLU A 137 -2.30 -22.89 -12.05
CA GLU A 137 -3.41 -22.64 -11.14
C GLU A 137 -3.56 -21.14 -10.91
N SER A 138 -4.72 -20.71 -10.45
CA SER A 138 -5.00 -19.31 -10.09
C SER A 138 -5.32 -19.21 -8.61
N GLY A 139 -5.06 -18.04 -8.04
CA GLY A 139 -5.32 -17.80 -6.63
C GLY A 139 -4.89 -16.43 -6.17
N THR A 140 -4.97 -16.22 -4.87
CA THR A 140 -4.53 -14.98 -4.23
C THR A 140 -3.05 -15.04 -3.92
N CYS A 141 -2.34 -14.00 -4.38
CA CYS A 141 -0.99 -13.67 -3.96
C CYS A 141 -1.06 -12.61 -2.87
N THR A 142 -0.19 -12.69 -1.87
CA THR A 142 -0.04 -11.66 -0.85
C THR A 142 1.35 -11.06 -0.95
N ILE A 143 1.42 -9.74 -1.08
CA ILE A 143 2.66 -8.97 -1.03
C ILE A 143 2.75 -8.31 0.33
N VAL A 144 3.85 -8.48 1.03
CA VAL A 144 4.13 -7.79 2.28
C VAL A 144 5.31 -6.85 2.08
N VAL A 145 5.10 -5.59 2.39
CA VAL A 145 6.11 -4.53 2.33
C VAL A 145 6.57 -4.20 3.73
N PHE A 146 7.86 -4.34 3.97
CA PHE A 146 8.55 -3.93 5.18
C PHE A 146 9.41 -2.70 4.86
N GLN A 147 9.21 -1.64 5.61
CA GLN A 147 9.97 -0.41 5.50
C GLN A 147 10.46 -0.01 6.89
N GLU A 148 11.75 0.26 7.02
CA GLU A 148 12.33 0.63 8.31
C GLU A 148 11.57 1.80 8.96
N GLY A 149 11.26 1.67 10.24
CA GLY A 149 10.52 2.67 11.01
C GLY A 149 9.03 2.75 10.71
N ARG A 150 8.46 1.81 9.93
CA ARG A 150 7.02 1.72 9.64
C ARG A 150 6.47 0.33 9.91
N GLU A 151 5.19 0.25 10.22
CA GLU A 151 4.49 -1.04 10.30
C GLU A 151 4.43 -1.72 8.93
N PRO A 152 4.57 -3.06 8.88
CA PRO A 152 4.42 -3.81 7.64
C PRO A 152 3.03 -3.66 7.04
N VAL A 153 2.95 -3.59 5.70
CA VAL A 153 1.67 -3.50 4.98
C VAL A 153 1.52 -4.68 4.03
N ALA A 154 0.38 -5.38 4.11
CA ALA A 154 0.05 -6.49 3.25
C ALA A 154 -0.98 -6.10 2.17
N TYR A 155 -0.77 -6.59 0.93
CA TYR A 155 -1.64 -6.37 -0.22
C TYR A 155 -2.04 -7.72 -0.81
N ASN A 156 -3.34 -7.98 -0.95
CA ASN A 156 -3.85 -9.19 -1.57
C ASN A 156 -4.25 -8.94 -3.01
N VAL A 157 -3.78 -9.79 -3.91
CA VAL A 157 -3.98 -9.67 -5.35
C VAL A 157 -4.34 -11.03 -5.95
N ASN A 158 -5.44 -11.12 -6.67
CA ASN A 158 -5.78 -12.33 -7.40
C ASN A 158 -5.03 -12.39 -8.73
N MET A 159 -4.31 -13.49 -8.97
CA MET A 159 -3.62 -13.79 -10.23
C MET A 159 -4.29 -14.99 -10.87
N SER A 160 -4.79 -14.83 -12.11
CA SER A 160 -5.66 -15.83 -12.73
C SER A 160 -5.33 -16.19 -14.17
N THR A 161 -4.55 -15.37 -14.86
CA THR A 161 -4.33 -15.51 -16.29
C THR A 161 -2.84 -15.47 -16.61
N LEU A 162 -2.38 -16.47 -17.38
CA LEU A 162 -1.01 -16.50 -17.90
C LEU A 162 -0.63 -15.19 -18.60
N ASN A 163 0.58 -14.71 -18.37
CA ASN A 163 1.12 -13.44 -18.85
C ASN A 163 0.39 -12.19 -18.31
N GLU A 164 -0.43 -12.34 -17.28
CA GLU A 164 -1.03 -11.20 -16.59
C GLU A 164 0.05 -10.42 -15.85
N PHE A 165 0.07 -9.09 -16.04
CA PHE A 165 0.97 -8.18 -15.33
C PHE A 165 0.16 -7.13 -14.57
N LYS A 166 0.39 -6.99 -13.27
CA LYS A 166 -0.32 -6.06 -12.40
C LYS A 166 0.64 -5.18 -11.60
N ASN A 167 0.48 -3.86 -11.71
CA ASN A 167 1.07 -2.92 -10.77
C ASN A 167 0.24 -2.93 -9.49
N ILE A 168 0.90 -3.06 -8.34
CA ILE A 168 0.24 -3.30 -7.05
C ILE A 168 0.30 -2.05 -6.17
N VAL A 169 1.50 -1.54 -5.90
CA VAL A 169 1.70 -0.43 -4.97
C VAL A 169 2.92 0.40 -5.35
N LEU A 170 2.83 1.71 -5.06
CA LEU A 170 3.95 2.63 -5.04
C LEU A 170 4.43 2.82 -3.61
N ILE A 171 5.72 2.62 -3.38
CA ILE A 171 6.39 2.83 -2.10
C ILE A 171 7.26 4.09 -2.25
N ASN A 172 7.18 5.00 -1.30
CA ASN A 172 8.04 6.19 -1.25
C ASN A 172 9.07 6.02 -0.12
N ILE A 173 10.34 6.13 -0.46
CA ILE A 173 11.48 6.18 0.47
C ILE A 173 11.94 7.63 0.53
N GLU A 174 12.00 8.19 1.75
CA GLU A 174 12.39 9.58 2.04
C GLU A 174 13.86 9.67 2.45
#